data_7eaa969dfb02708f23e9a945e8d7073e
#
_entry.id   7eaa969dfb02708f23e9a945e8d7073e
#
_cell.length_a   1.000
_cell.length_b   1.000
_cell.length_c   1.000
_cell.angle_alpha   90.00
_cell.angle_beta   90.00
_cell.angle_gamma   90.00
#
_symmetry.space_group_name_H-M   'P 1'
#
loop_
_entity.id
_entity.type
_entity.pdbx_description
1 polymer ?
#
loop_
_entity_poly.entity_id
_entity_poly.type
_entity_poly.pdbx_seq_one_letter_code
_entity_poly.pdbx_strand_id
1 'polypeptide(L)'
;SGLISGGAEVLFGGIAPTPSVALAAGKADAGVMITASHNPENYNGYKLFRPDGSSYTVAQQEEIERRIAEPVYAAWDKQGIVSSVDIITPHKEKILAEISVPESMTVVVDCGNGAGGQITPDVIGADGAKVIPVNCDPSGKFARPSEPLEKNLLHIPELIRKTGASC
;
A
#
# COMPACT_ATOMS: atom_id res chain seq x y z
N SER A 1 -16.61 5.96 7.48
CA SER A 1 -17.73 6.22 8.42
C SER A 1 -18.21 4.94 9.11
N GLY A 2 -18.38 3.81 8.39
CA GLY A 2 -18.92 2.57 8.97
C GLY A 2 -18.18 2.05 10.21
N LEU A 3 -16.84 2.07 10.22
CA LEU A 3 -16.06 1.62 11.37
C LEU A 3 -16.31 2.48 12.63
N ILE A 4 -16.29 3.81 12.47
CA ILE A 4 -16.53 4.72 13.60
C ILE A 4 -17.97 4.64 14.11
N SER A 5 -18.97 4.41 13.24
CA SER A 5 -20.35 4.20 13.70
C SER A 5 -20.54 2.88 14.46
N GLY A 6 -19.64 1.91 14.28
CA GLY A 6 -19.56 0.70 15.10
C GLY A 6 -18.76 0.89 16.40
N GLY A 7 -18.23 2.09 16.69
CA GLY A 7 -17.45 2.38 17.89
C GLY A 7 -15.95 2.13 17.77
N ALA A 8 -15.44 1.78 16.57
CA ALA A 8 -14.02 1.54 16.38
C ALA A 8 -13.23 2.85 16.30
N GLU A 9 -12.10 2.91 17.00
CA GLU A 9 -11.07 3.92 16.76
C GLU A 9 -10.35 3.60 15.45
N VAL A 10 -10.23 4.58 14.55
CA VAL A 10 -9.64 4.40 13.22
C VAL A 10 -8.33 5.18 13.11
N LEU A 11 -7.23 4.47 12.91
CA LEU A 11 -5.93 5.02 12.58
C LEU A 11 -5.81 5.08 11.05
N PHE A 12 -5.92 6.28 10.47
CA PHE A 12 -5.89 6.49 9.03
C PHE A 12 -4.44 6.66 8.53
N GLY A 13 -3.94 5.66 7.80
CA GLY A 13 -2.57 5.62 7.28
C GLY A 13 -2.37 6.29 5.92
N GLY A 14 -3.41 6.90 5.34
CA GLY A 14 -3.32 7.53 4.02
C GLY A 14 -3.14 6.53 2.86
N ILE A 15 -2.46 6.99 1.81
CA ILE A 15 -2.09 6.14 0.66
C ILE A 15 -0.81 5.39 1.00
N ALA A 16 -0.86 4.06 0.97
CA ALA A 16 0.27 3.22 1.32
C ALA A 16 0.24 1.88 0.54
N PRO A 17 1.38 1.26 0.26
CA PRO A 17 1.41 -0.08 -0.31
C PRO A 17 0.91 -1.13 0.69
N THR A 18 0.37 -2.22 0.17
CA THR A 18 -0.21 -3.32 0.96
C THR A 18 0.66 -3.78 2.13
N PRO A 19 1.99 -4.02 1.97
CA PRO A 19 2.81 -4.46 3.09
C PRO A 19 2.96 -3.42 4.21
N SER A 20 2.86 -2.12 3.92
CA SER A 20 2.85 -1.09 4.97
C SER A 20 1.60 -1.21 5.85
N VAL A 21 0.43 -1.46 5.24
CA VAL A 21 -0.81 -1.66 5.99
C VAL A 21 -0.76 -2.96 6.80
N ALA A 22 -0.25 -4.05 6.21
CA ALA A 22 -0.09 -5.32 6.91
C ALA A 22 0.84 -5.21 8.13
N LEU A 23 1.97 -4.49 7.99
CA LEU A 23 2.89 -4.22 9.09
C LEU A 23 2.24 -3.36 10.18
N ALA A 24 1.52 -2.31 9.78
CA ALA A 24 0.84 -1.40 10.71
C ALA A 24 -0.30 -2.09 11.47
N ALA A 25 -0.94 -3.11 10.89
CA ALA A 25 -1.98 -3.92 11.56
C ALA A 25 -1.48 -4.54 12.86
N GLY A 26 -0.16 -4.80 13.00
CA GLY A 26 0.46 -5.28 14.22
C GLY A 26 0.37 -4.32 15.44
N LYS A 27 -0.05 -3.09 15.22
CA LYS A 27 -0.26 -2.07 16.27
C LYS A 27 -1.75 -1.78 16.52
N ALA A 28 -2.65 -2.60 15.96
CA ALA A 28 -4.09 -2.45 16.04
C ALA A 28 -4.76 -3.82 16.13
N ASP A 29 -6.07 -3.85 16.38
CA ASP A 29 -6.84 -5.09 16.42
C ASP A 29 -7.07 -5.69 15.03
N ALA A 30 -7.02 -4.86 13.98
CA ALA A 30 -7.12 -5.26 12.58
C ALA A 30 -6.58 -4.17 11.64
N GLY A 31 -6.18 -4.56 10.44
CA GLY A 31 -5.89 -3.65 9.34
C GLY A 31 -6.95 -3.74 8.24
N VAL A 32 -7.32 -2.60 7.67
CA VAL A 32 -8.24 -2.54 6.53
C VAL A 32 -7.59 -1.71 5.42
N MET A 33 -7.49 -2.28 4.23
CA MET A 33 -7.00 -1.59 3.05
C MET A 33 -8.08 -1.53 1.99
N ILE A 34 -8.31 -0.34 1.45
CA ILE A 34 -9.19 -0.14 0.29
C ILE A 34 -8.34 -0.30 -0.96
N THR A 35 -8.58 -1.36 -1.73
CA THR A 35 -7.78 -1.67 -2.93
C THR A 35 -8.48 -2.70 -3.82
N ALA A 36 -8.29 -2.59 -5.12
CA ALA A 36 -8.65 -3.63 -6.08
C ALA A 36 -7.42 -4.34 -6.65
N SER A 37 -6.28 -4.32 -5.92
CA SER A 37 -5.02 -4.94 -6.35
C SER A 37 -4.51 -4.36 -7.68
N HIS A 38 -4.43 -5.18 -8.74
CA HIS A 38 -3.99 -4.83 -10.09
C HIS A 38 -5.16 -4.62 -11.08
N ASN A 39 -6.39 -4.59 -10.59
CA ASN A 39 -7.54 -4.26 -11.44
C ASN A 39 -7.48 -2.80 -11.93
N PRO A 40 -8.19 -2.47 -13.02
CA PRO A 40 -8.33 -1.09 -13.47
C PRO A 40 -8.83 -0.15 -12.36
N GLU A 41 -8.49 1.13 -12.48
CA GLU A 41 -8.69 2.17 -11.44
C GLU A 41 -10.15 2.42 -11.05
N ASN A 42 -11.10 2.01 -11.87
CA ASN A 42 -12.54 2.10 -11.58
C ASN A 42 -13.08 0.98 -10.67
N TYR A 43 -12.25 -0.03 -10.36
CA TYR A 43 -12.59 -1.09 -9.42
C TYR A 43 -12.10 -0.74 -8.02
N ASN A 44 -12.78 -1.27 -7.01
CA ASN A 44 -12.36 -1.17 -5.63
C ASN A 44 -12.76 -2.41 -4.83
N GLY A 45 -12.18 -2.57 -3.65
CA GLY A 45 -12.45 -3.68 -2.76
C GLY A 45 -11.78 -3.47 -1.41
N TYR A 46 -11.86 -4.47 -0.54
CA TYR A 46 -11.27 -4.44 0.79
C TYR A 46 -10.32 -5.62 0.98
N LYS A 47 -9.14 -5.36 1.54
CA LYS A 47 -8.28 -6.39 2.13
C LYS A 47 -8.25 -6.19 3.63
N LEU A 48 -8.46 -7.28 4.35
CA LEU A 48 -8.47 -7.29 5.81
C LEU A 48 -7.21 -8.02 6.31
N PHE A 49 -6.57 -7.45 7.31
CA PHE A 49 -5.36 -7.98 7.94
C PHE A 49 -5.60 -8.20 9.43
N ARG A 50 -5.11 -9.34 9.90
CA ARG A 50 -5.03 -9.66 11.32
C ARG A 50 -3.88 -8.88 11.97
N PRO A 51 -3.82 -8.81 13.31
CA PRO A 51 -2.71 -8.16 14.02
C PRO A 51 -1.32 -8.74 13.70
N ASP A 52 -1.24 -9.99 13.27
CA ASP A 52 0.02 -10.62 12.82
C ASP A 52 0.41 -10.25 11.37
N GLY A 53 -0.37 -9.38 10.69
CA GLY A 53 -0.16 -8.97 9.31
C GLY A 53 -0.66 -9.97 8.27
N SER A 54 -1.18 -11.14 8.68
CA SER A 54 -1.76 -12.13 7.78
C SER A 54 -3.16 -11.73 7.31
N SER A 55 -3.59 -12.25 6.16
CA SER A 55 -4.97 -12.09 5.68
C SER A 55 -5.94 -12.90 6.51
N TYR A 56 -7.18 -12.45 6.59
CA TYR A 56 -8.27 -13.21 7.18
C TYR A 56 -8.54 -14.47 6.35
N THR A 57 -8.86 -15.57 7.03
CA THR A 57 -9.28 -16.82 6.39
C THR A 57 -10.68 -16.69 5.78
N VAL A 58 -11.03 -17.60 4.87
CA VAL A 58 -12.38 -17.62 4.24
C VAL A 58 -13.48 -17.64 5.30
N ALA A 59 -13.39 -18.52 6.30
CA ALA A 59 -14.39 -18.61 7.37
C ALA A 59 -14.51 -17.30 8.18
N GLN A 60 -13.40 -16.56 8.39
CA GLN A 60 -13.43 -15.26 9.05
C GLN A 60 -14.05 -14.18 8.15
N GLN A 61 -13.83 -14.26 6.85
CA GLN A 61 -14.45 -13.34 5.88
C GLN A 61 -15.98 -13.55 5.82
N GLU A 62 -16.43 -14.79 5.77
CA GLU A 62 -17.84 -15.15 5.81
C GLU A 62 -18.55 -14.65 7.10
N GLU A 63 -17.87 -14.73 8.25
CA GLU A 63 -18.39 -14.16 9.50
C GLU A 63 -18.48 -12.62 9.44
N ILE A 64 -17.53 -11.95 8.82
CA ILE A 64 -17.58 -10.49 8.61
C ILE A 64 -18.74 -10.12 7.69
N GLU A 65 -18.92 -10.83 6.58
CA GLU A 65 -20.03 -10.62 5.64
C GLU A 65 -21.38 -10.79 6.31
N ARG A 66 -21.53 -11.82 7.16
CA ARG A 66 -22.74 -12.03 7.96
C ARG A 66 -23.00 -10.86 8.91
N ARG A 67 -21.97 -10.32 9.56
CA ARG A 67 -22.10 -9.14 10.45
C ARG A 67 -22.43 -7.84 9.69
N ILE A 68 -21.98 -7.72 8.46
CA ILE A 68 -22.34 -6.58 7.59
C ILE A 68 -23.83 -6.61 7.25
N ALA A 69 -24.41 -7.80 7.07
CA ALA A 69 -25.83 -7.96 6.79
C ALA A 69 -26.73 -7.56 7.99
N GLU A 70 -26.22 -7.69 9.22
CA GLU A 70 -26.91 -7.36 10.47
C GLU A 70 -26.04 -6.37 11.31
N PRO A 71 -25.91 -5.11 10.88
CA PRO A 71 -24.99 -4.18 11.52
C PRO A 71 -25.45 -3.76 12.91
N VAL A 72 -24.50 -3.76 13.85
CA VAL A 72 -24.69 -3.21 15.20
C VAL A 72 -23.94 -1.88 15.29
N TYR A 73 -24.63 -0.83 15.68
CA TYR A 73 -24.07 0.49 15.83
C TYR A 73 -23.82 0.84 17.30
N ALA A 74 -22.74 1.55 17.55
CA ALA A 74 -22.46 2.12 18.86
C ALA A 74 -23.49 3.21 19.21
N ALA A 75 -23.73 3.40 20.50
CA ALA A 75 -24.51 4.54 20.99
C ALA A 75 -23.88 5.86 20.53
N TRP A 76 -24.67 6.92 20.42
CA TRP A 76 -24.23 8.21 19.87
C TRP A 76 -23.02 8.82 20.59
N ASP A 77 -22.86 8.54 21.88
CA ASP A 77 -21.78 8.98 22.75
C ASP A 77 -20.59 8.01 22.82
N LYS A 78 -20.67 6.87 22.10
CA LYS A 78 -19.65 5.82 22.04
C LYS A 78 -19.17 5.54 20.61
N GLN A 79 -19.44 6.45 19.70
CA GLN A 79 -18.88 6.33 18.35
C GLN A 79 -17.37 6.51 18.37
N GLY A 80 -16.69 5.82 17.47
CA GLY A 80 -15.25 5.92 17.33
C GLY A 80 -14.79 7.25 16.75
N ILE A 81 -13.49 7.45 16.75
CA ILE A 81 -12.83 8.63 16.17
C ILE A 81 -11.88 8.21 15.07
N VAL A 82 -11.50 9.18 14.23
CA VAL A 82 -10.46 9.00 13.21
C VAL A 82 -9.27 9.87 13.59
N SER A 83 -8.08 9.30 13.61
CA SER A 83 -6.81 10.01 13.72
C SER A 83 -5.86 9.58 12.58
N SER A 84 -4.93 10.43 12.20
CA SER A 84 -3.90 10.09 11.20
C SER A 84 -2.70 9.45 11.85
N VAL A 85 -2.09 8.48 11.16
CA VAL A 85 -0.85 7.81 11.60
C VAL A 85 0.09 7.63 10.42
N ASP A 86 1.38 7.81 10.65
CA ASP A 86 2.42 7.45 9.68
C ASP A 86 2.69 5.94 9.73
N ILE A 87 2.43 5.26 8.63
CA ILE A 87 2.69 3.83 8.43
C ILE A 87 3.79 3.58 7.38
N ILE A 88 4.24 4.63 6.69
CA ILE A 88 5.29 4.54 5.67
C ILE A 88 6.66 4.53 6.31
N THR A 89 6.97 5.50 7.17
CA THR A 89 8.29 5.62 7.80
C THR A 89 8.70 4.37 8.57
N PRO A 90 7.86 3.77 9.45
CA PRO A 90 8.25 2.55 10.15
C PRO A 90 8.48 1.34 9.21
N HIS A 91 7.76 1.27 8.10
CA HIS A 91 7.97 0.22 7.11
C HIS A 91 9.29 0.43 6.35
N LYS A 92 9.56 1.66 5.93
CA LYS A 92 10.83 2.05 5.29
C LYS A 92 12.03 1.71 6.19
N GLU A 93 12.00 2.12 7.46
CA GLU A 93 13.05 1.82 8.43
C GLU A 93 13.27 0.32 8.60
N LYS A 94 12.19 -0.46 8.66
CA LYS A 94 12.28 -1.92 8.74
C LYS A 94 12.93 -2.54 7.51
N ILE A 95 12.63 -2.06 6.31
CA ILE A 95 13.26 -2.54 5.08
C ILE A 95 14.76 -2.20 5.09
N LEU A 96 15.11 -0.94 5.41
CA LEU A 96 16.50 -0.48 5.42
C LEU A 96 17.37 -1.13 6.49
N ALA A 97 16.77 -1.69 7.53
CA ALA A 97 17.50 -2.49 8.51
C ALA A 97 17.96 -3.85 7.96
N GLU A 98 17.34 -4.35 6.89
CA GLU A 98 17.59 -5.68 6.33
C GLU A 98 18.31 -5.64 4.97
N ILE A 99 18.20 -4.54 4.24
CA ILE A 99 18.77 -4.42 2.88
C ILE A 99 19.48 -3.08 2.70
N SER A 100 20.46 -3.08 1.80
CA SER A 100 21.08 -1.87 1.25
C SER A 100 21.20 -1.97 -0.28
N VAL A 101 21.18 -0.82 -0.94
CA VAL A 101 21.38 -0.74 -2.41
C VAL A 101 22.69 -0.02 -2.69
N PRO A 102 23.66 -0.61 -3.44
CA PRO A 102 24.95 0.00 -3.68
C PRO A 102 24.85 1.39 -4.35
N GLU A 103 25.61 2.36 -3.88
CA GLU A 103 25.72 3.71 -4.47
C GLU A 103 26.06 3.70 -5.97
N SER A 104 26.81 2.69 -6.43
CA SER A 104 27.19 2.54 -7.83
C SER A 104 26.03 2.22 -8.77
N MET A 105 24.87 1.85 -8.20
CA MET A 105 23.70 1.51 -9.01
C MET A 105 22.91 2.75 -9.45
N THR A 106 22.44 2.69 -10.69
CA THR A 106 21.38 3.58 -11.20
C THR A 106 20.16 2.72 -11.51
N VAL A 107 19.03 3.02 -10.87
CA VAL A 107 17.83 2.17 -10.92
C VAL A 107 16.64 2.97 -11.48
N VAL A 108 15.98 2.43 -12.51
CA VAL A 108 14.68 2.94 -12.99
C VAL A 108 13.58 2.31 -12.15
N VAL A 109 12.72 3.13 -11.55
CA VAL A 109 11.61 2.68 -10.70
C VAL A 109 10.30 3.16 -11.29
N ASP A 110 9.55 2.27 -11.94
CA ASP A 110 8.20 2.56 -12.45
C ASP A 110 7.14 2.06 -11.48
N CYS A 111 6.51 2.98 -10.77
CA CYS A 111 5.43 2.69 -9.83
C CYS A 111 4.02 2.66 -10.46
N GLY A 112 3.90 2.93 -11.77
CA GLY A 112 2.61 2.95 -12.48
C GLY A 112 1.55 3.87 -11.87
N ASN A 113 1.96 4.90 -11.15
CA ASN A 113 1.13 5.78 -10.31
C ASN A 113 0.37 5.05 -9.20
N GLY A 114 0.89 3.90 -8.76
CA GLY A 114 0.37 3.16 -7.62
C GLY A 114 1.00 3.59 -6.28
N ALA A 115 0.50 3.03 -5.20
CA ALA A 115 0.92 3.35 -3.82
C ALA A 115 2.40 3.03 -3.53
N GLY A 116 3.06 2.20 -4.35
CA GLY A 116 4.50 1.93 -4.26
C GLY A 116 5.38 3.16 -4.42
N GLY A 117 4.88 4.20 -5.11
CA GLY A 117 5.56 5.50 -5.25
C GLY A 117 5.81 6.23 -3.92
N GLN A 118 5.10 5.87 -2.87
CA GLN A 118 5.25 6.48 -1.54
C GLN A 118 6.48 5.94 -0.76
N ILE A 119 7.10 4.84 -1.20
CA ILE A 119 8.16 4.19 -0.43
C ILE A 119 9.32 3.71 -1.31
N THR A 120 9.05 3.14 -2.49
CA THR A 120 10.06 2.42 -3.27
C THR A 120 11.24 3.30 -3.72
N PRO A 121 11.01 4.52 -4.28
CA PRO A 121 12.12 5.40 -4.67
C PRO A 121 13.03 5.77 -3.50
N ASP A 122 12.44 6.05 -2.36
CA ASP A 122 13.16 6.45 -1.16
C ASP A 122 14.00 5.32 -0.57
N VAL A 123 13.44 4.09 -0.54
CA VAL A 123 14.16 2.91 -0.04
C VAL A 123 15.37 2.59 -0.93
N ILE A 124 15.18 2.62 -2.26
CA ILE A 124 16.27 2.33 -3.19
C ILE A 124 17.36 3.41 -3.13
N GLY A 125 16.99 4.67 -2.96
CA GLY A 125 17.93 5.80 -2.90
C GLY A 125 18.58 6.04 -1.53
N ALA A 126 18.17 5.33 -0.48
CA ALA A 126 18.58 5.62 0.89
C ALA A 126 20.08 5.54 1.14
N ASP A 127 20.78 4.60 0.48
CA ASP A 127 22.22 4.37 0.60
C ASP A 127 23.03 5.01 -0.53
N GLY A 128 22.44 5.98 -1.25
CA GLY A 128 23.13 6.75 -2.28
C GLY A 128 22.97 6.25 -3.72
N ALA A 129 22.26 5.14 -3.95
CA ALA A 129 21.94 4.69 -5.31
C ALA A 129 21.14 5.76 -6.07
N LYS A 130 21.47 5.98 -7.34
CA LYS A 130 20.75 6.93 -8.18
C LYS A 130 19.42 6.36 -8.63
N VAL A 131 18.32 6.96 -8.20
CA VAL A 131 16.97 6.57 -8.61
C VAL A 131 16.46 7.44 -9.74
N ILE A 132 15.87 6.81 -10.75
CA ILE A 132 15.14 7.46 -11.85
C ILE A 132 13.66 7.08 -11.67
N PRO A 133 12.88 7.91 -10.94
CA PRO A 133 11.48 7.60 -10.66
C PRO A 133 10.62 7.86 -11.91
N VAL A 134 9.72 6.92 -12.19
CA VAL A 134 8.77 6.97 -13.30
C VAL A 134 7.38 6.65 -12.78
N ASN A 135 6.39 7.45 -13.12
CA ASN A 135 5.00 7.22 -12.71
C ASN A 135 4.87 6.96 -11.21
N CYS A 136 5.48 7.80 -10.37
CA CYS A 136 5.48 7.64 -8.91
C CYS A 136 4.46 8.54 -8.18
N ASP A 137 3.55 9.19 -8.91
CA ASP A 137 2.46 9.98 -8.34
C ASP A 137 1.22 9.10 -8.09
N PRO A 138 0.83 8.83 -6.83
CA PRO A 138 -0.31 7.99 -6.50
C PRO A 138 -1.64 8.74 -6.63
N SER A 139 -1.81 9.47 -7.73
CA SER A 139 -3.00 10.30 -8.01
C SER A 139 -4.30 9.51 -8.25
N GLY A 140 -4.23 8.19 -8.34
CA GLY A 140 -5.36 7.33 -8.69
C GLY A 140 -5.63 7.25 -10.20
N LYS A 141 -4.80 7.92 -11.02
CA LYS A 141 -4.83 7.82 -12.48
C LYS A 141 -3.61 7.02 -12.94
N PHE A 142 -3.82 5.79 -13.34
CA PHE A 142 -2.72 4.93 -13.75
C PHE A 142 -2.10 5.40 -15.07
N ALA A 143 -0.78 5.48 -15.11
CA ALA A 143 -0.03 5.88 -16.29
C ALA A 143 -0.03 4.80 -17.40
N ARG A 144 -0.33 3.57 -17.03
CA ARG A 144 -0.42 2.39 -17.89
C ARG A 144 -1.40 1.40 -17.27
N PRO A 145 -1.84 0.34 -17.97
CA PRO A 145 -2.57 -0.76 -17.35
C PRO A 145 -1.80 -1.26 -16.11
N SER A 146 -2.51 -1.42 -14.99
CA SER A 146 -1.92 -1.66 -13.67
C SER A 146 -1.20 -3.01 -13.56
N GLU A 147 -1.64 -4.01 -14.31
CA GLU A 147 -1.03 -5.33 -14.31
C GLU A 147 0.36 -5.29 -14.97
N PRO A 148 1.43 -5.77 -14.28
CA PRO A 148 2.81 -5.66 -14.75
C PRO A 148 3.17 -6.74 -15.80
N LEU A 149 2.36 -6.85 -16.85
CA LEU A 149 2.65 -7.72 -17.99
C LEU A 149 3.69 -7.08 -18.91
N GLU A 150 4.47 -7.87 -19.60
CA GLU A 150 5.49 -7.42 -20.55
C GLU A 150 4.95 -6.35 -21.51
N LYS A 151 3.77 -6.58 -22.12
CA LYS A 151 3.12 -5.64 -23.03
C LYS A 151 2.84 -4.27 -22.43
N ASN A 152 2.72 -4.16 -21.11
CA ASN A 152 2.46 -2.93 -20.36
C ASN A 152 3.75 -2.24 -19.90
N LEU A 153 4.92 -2.87 -20.10
CA LEU A 153 6.22 -2.42 -19.61
C LEU A 153 7.22 -2.18 -20.76
N LEU A 154 6.76 -2.11 -22.02
CA LEU A 154 7.61 -1.96 -23.22
C LEU A 154 8.48 -0.70 -23.22
N HIS A 155 8.13 0.33 -22.45
CA HIS A 155 8.90 1.56 -22.27
C HIS A 155 10.14 1.39 -21.39
N ILE A 156 10.17 0.41 -20.49
CA ILE A 156 11.25 0.22 -19.50
C ILE A 156 12.60 -0.08 -20.17
N PRO A 157 12.73 -1.03 -21.13
CA PRO A 157 14.01 -1.29 -21.80
C PRO A 157 14.58 -0.05 -22.52
N GLU A 158 13.71 0.80 -23.07
CA GLU A 158 14.14 2.05 -23.70
C GLU A 158 14.66 3.05 -22.68
N LEU A 159 13.98 3.20 -21.54
CA LEU A 159 14.41 4.06 -20.44
C LEU A 159 15.77 3.61 -19.88
N ILE A 160 15.98 2.32 -19.66
CA ILE A 160 17.26 1.77 -19.19
C ILE A 160 18.37 2.14 -20.18
N ARG A 161 18.16 1.93 -21.49
CA ARG A 161 19.16 2.28 -22.52
C ARG A 161 19.46 3.78 -22.58
N LYS A 162 18.44 4.63 -22.48
CA LYS A 162 18.59 6.09 -22.53
C LYS A 162 19.30 6.66 -21.29
N THR A 163 19.09 6.07 -20.14
CA THR A 163 19.61 6.56 -18.86
C THR A 163 20.93 5.93 -18.46
N GLY A 164 21.31 4.82 -19.07
CA GLY A 164 22.44 4.01 -18.66
C GLY A 164 22.21 3.33 -17.31
N ALA A 165 20.95 3.14 -16.91
CA ALA A 165 20.61 2.50 -15.65
C ALA A 165 21.10 1.04 -15.60
N SER A 166 21.43 0.58 -14.39
CA SER A 166 21.84 -0.80 -14.13
C SER A 166 20.67 -1.78 -14.23
N CYS A 167 19.46 -1.31 -13.88
CA CYS A 167 18.20 -2.04 -13.97
C CYS A 167 17.00 -1.08 -13.93
#